data_3405c1f0e5e95f1b3b6ec27d584b7232
#
_entry.id   3405c1f0e5e95f1b3b6ec27d584b7232
#
_cell.length_a   1.000
_cell.length_b   1.000
_cell.length_c   1.000
_cell.angle_alpha   90.00
_cell.angle_beta   90.00
_cell.angle_gamma   90.00
#
_symmetry.space_group_name_H-M   'P 1'
#
loop_
_entity.id
_entity.type
_entity.pdbx_description
1 polymer ?
#
loop_
_entity_poly.entity_id
_entity_poly.type
_entity_poly.pdbx_seq_one_letter_code
_entity_poly.pdbx_strand_id
1 'polypeptide(L)'
;MKRNGNMATSTHYDVIVIGAGPAGSTAAAILAECGRKVLILEKQKFPRYSVGESLLPYCYYPLQRIGALEKVQQASFIKKYSVQFASIEGQVSQPFYFFEHLKQEAAQTWQVWRSDFDQILLDNAVEKGAVVMEETMAKR
;
A
#
# COMPACT_ATOMS: atom_id res chain seq x y z
N MET A 1 -20.11 5.60 -0.98
CA MET A 1 -20.69 4.27 -0.68
C MET A 1 -20.52 4.03 0.82
N LYS A 2 -21.58 3.89 1.60
CA LYS A 2 -21.48 3.69 3.05
C LYS A 2 -20.92 2.29 3.29
N ARG A 3 -19.72 2.19 3.90
CA ARG A 3 -19.15 0.95 4.39
C ARG A 3 -19.87 0.51 5.67
N ASN A 4 -21.16 0.23 5.59
CA ASN A 4 -21.83 -0.56 6.62
C ASN A 4 -21.52 -2.03 6.31
N GLY A 5 -20.27 -2.41 6.49
CA GLY A 5 -19.90 -3.82 6.55
C GLY A 5 -20.65 -4.41 7.72
N ASN A 6 -21.49 -5.38 7.43
CA ASN A 6 -22.03 -6.32 8.39
C ASN A 6 -20.85 -6.73 9.30
N MET A 7 -20.83 -6.26 10.55
CA MET A 7 -19.89 -6.77 11.55
C MET A 7 -20.19 -8.25 11.66
N ALA A 8 -19.36 -9.05 10.97
CA ALA A 8 -19.42 -10.48 11.10
C ALA A 8 -19.28 -10.79 12.60
N THR A 9 -20.23 -11.49 13.14
CA THR A 9 -20.35 -11.90 14.54
C THR A 9 -19.25 -12.88 14.99
N SER A 10 -18.11 -12.90 14.30
CA SER A 10 -16.95 -13.70 14.69
C SER A 10 -16.14 -12.91 15.71
N THR A 11 -16.18 -13.35 16.95
CA THR A 11 -15.31 -12.84 18.03
C THR A 11 -13.87 -13.37 17.96
N HIS A 12 -13.54 -14.13 16.92
CA HIS A 12 -12.25 -14.79 16.77
C HIS A 12 -11.63 -14.49 15.40
N TYR A 13 -10.38 -14.04 15.40
CA TYR A 13 -9.54 -13.83 14.24
C TYR A 13 -8.26 -14.64 14.37
N ASP A 14 -7.76 -15.16 13.25
CA ASP A 14 -6.48 -15.88 13.21
C ASP A 14 -5.30 -14.91 13.32
N VAL A 15 -5.47 -13.70 12.75
CA VAL A 15 -4.43 -12.66 12.73
C VAL A 15 -5.04 -11.29 12.96
N ILE A 16 -4.37 -10.49 13.78
CA ILE A 16 -4.65 -9.06 13.95
C ILE A 16 -3.48 -8.27 13.41
N VAL A 17 -3.75 -7.39 12.42
CA VAL A 17 -2.78 -6.47 11.82
C VAL A 17 -2.99 -5.10 12.44
N ILE A 18 -1.96 -4.51 13.01
CA ILE A 18 -2.02 -3.17 13.60
C ILE A 18 -1.46 -2.16 12.60
N GLY A 19 -2.34 -1.31 12.08
CA GLY A 19 -2.05 -0.30 11.07
C GLY A 19 -2.44 -0.73 9.64
N ALA A 20 -3.21 0.10 8.95
CA ALA A 20 -3.69 -0.10 7.58
C ALA A 20 -2.82 0.61 6.52
N GLY A 21 -1.56 0.92 6.83
CA GLY A 21 -0.61 1.44 5.83
C GLY A 21 -0.21 0.37 4.81
N PRO A 22 0.68 0.69 3.84
CA PRO A 22 1.01 -0.21 2.74
C PRO A 22 1.46 -1.61 3.19
N ALA A 23 2.29 -1.69 4.23
CA ALA A 23 2.77 -2.97 4.76
C ALA A 23 1.64 -3.80 5.39
N GLY A 24 0.81 -3.17 6.24
CA GLY A 24 -0.30 -3.87 6.91
C GLY A 24 -1.36 -4.33 5.93
N SER A 25 -1.78 -3.47 4.99
CA SER A 25 -2.75 -3.84 3.96
C SER A 25 -2.24 -4.93 3.03
N THR A 26 -0.95 -4.90 2.66
CA THR A 26 -0.32 -5.96 1.85
C THR A 26 -0.31 -7.29 2.60
N ALA A 27 0.13 -7.29 3.86
CA ALA A 27 0.15 -8.50 4.70
C ALA A 27 -1.26 -9.06 4.89
N ALA A 28 -2.22 -8.20 5.20
CA ALA A 28 -3.62 -8.60 5.39
C ALA A 28 -4.23 -9.20 4.10
N ALA A 29 -3.93 -8.62 2.93
CA ALA A 29 -4.39 -9.14 1.65
C ALA A 29 -3.87 -10.58 1.40
N ILE A 30 -2.59 -10.82 1.65
CA ILE A 30 -1.98 -12.15 1.48
C ILE A 30 -2.59 -13.15 2.47
N LEU A 31 -2.72 -12.78 3.73
CA LEU A 31 -3.26 -13.67 4.76
C LEU A 31 -4.73 -14.03 4.51
N ALA A 32 -5.53 -13.04 4.11
CA ALA A 32 -6.94 -13.27 3.77
C ALA A 32 -7.07 -14.18 2.53
N GLU A 33 -6.25 -13.99 1.51
CA GLU A 33 -6.17 -14.86 0.33
C GLU A 33 -5.81 -16.31 0.70
N CYS A 34 -4.99 -16.49 1.75
CA CYS A 34 -4.66 -17.80 2.28
C CYS A 34 -5.76 -18.38 3.21
N GLY A 35 -6.95 -17.80 3.23
CA GLY A 35 -8.09 -18.27 4.00
C GLY A 35 -8.04 -17.95 5.49
N ARG A 36 -7.16 -17.05 5.95
CA ARG A 36 -7.11 -16.62 7.35
C ARG A 36 -8.15 -15.55 7.64
N LYS A 37 -8.76 -15.62 8.80
CA LYS A 37 -9.63 -14.56 9.31
C LYS A 37 -8.76 -13.42 9.83
N VAL A 38 -8.68 -12.33 9.06
CA VAL A 38 -7.79 -11.19 9.35
C VAL A 38 -8.58 -9.99 9.81
N LEU A 39 -8.16 -9.39 10.93
CA LEU A 39 -8.63 -8.10 11.40
C LEU A 39 -7.53 -7.06 11.27
N ILE A 40 -7.81 -5.94 10.63
CA ILE A 40 -6.95 -4.76 10.58
C ILE A 40 -7.48 -3.73 11.58
N LEU A 41 -6.64 -3.28 12.50
CA LEU A 41 -6.93 -2.17 13.41
C LEU A 41 -6.19 -0.93 12.92
N GLU A 42 -6.93 0.13 12.58
CA GLU A 42 -6.35 1.40 12.14
C GLU A 42 -6.85 2.54 13.03
N LYS A 43 -5.91 3.32 13.57
CA LYS A 43 -6.23 4.43 14.49
C LYS A 43 -6.87 5.63 13.84
N GLN A 44 -6.66 5.82 12.55
CA GLN A 44 -7.20 6.94 11.77
C GLN A 44 -8.32 6.46 10.85
N LYS A 45 -9.09 7.40 10.35
CA LYS A 45 -10.07 7.16 9.30
C LYS A 45 -9.43 7.42 7.93
N PHE A 46 -9.70 6.55 6.96
CA PHE A 46 -9.24 6.72 5.58
C PHE A 46 -10.24 7.54 4.75
N PRO A 47 -9.77 8.28 3.72
CA PRO A 47 -8.36 8.50 3.37
C PRO A 47 -7.66 9.40 4.39
N ARG A 48 -6.36 9.18 4.61
CA ARG A 48 -5.57 9.93 5.59
C ARG A 48 -4.24 10.40 5.02
N TYR A 49 -3.71 11.48 5.56
CA TYR A 49 -2.37 11.94 5.23
C TYR A 49 -1.30 10.98 5.76
N SER A 50 -0.26 10.75 4.95
CA SER A 50 0.96 10.05 5.36
C SER A 50 2.12 10.51 4.49
N VAL A 51 3.34 10.43 5.00
CA VAL A 51 4.58 10.72 4.27
C VAL A 51 5.11 9.46 3.60
N GLY A 52 5.85 9.62 2.47
CA GLY A 52 6.47 8.53 1.73
C GLY A 52 5.81 8.29 0.37
N GLU A 53 5.76 9.34 -0.44
CA GLU A 53 5.07 9.37 -1.73
C GLU A 53 5.90 8.73 -2.85
N SER A 54 7.22 8.68 -2.70
CA SER A 54 8.15 8.20 -3.72
C SER A 54 8.35 6.69 -3.58
N LEU A 55 7.70 5.91 -4.42
CA LEU A 55 7.86 4.46 -4.42
C LEU A 55 9.18 4.04 -5.08
N LEU A 56 9.69 2.87 -4.70
CA LEU A 56 10.81 2.21 -5.36
C LEU A 56 10.30 1.26 -6.45
N PRO A 57 11.08 1.00 -7.51
CA PRO A 57 10.70 0.07 -8.57
C PRO A 57 10.30 -1.33 -8.07
N TYR A 58 10.98 -1.82 -7.05
CA TYR A 58 10.70 -3.13 -6.44
C TYR A 58 9.30 -3.27 -5.83
N CYS A 59 8.58 -2.16 -5.61
CA CYS A 59 7.17 -2.19 -5.20
C CYS A 59 6.25 -2.84 -6.24
N TYR A 60 6.70 -2.96 -7.49
CA TYR A 60 5.99 -3.65 -8.56
C TYR A 60 5.59 -5.08 -8.15
N TYR A 61 6.53 -5.86 -7.64
CA TYR A 61 6.31 -7.27 -7.31
C TYR A 61 5.29 -7.51 -6.18
N PRO A 62 5.39 -6.84 -5.03
CA PRO A 62 4.34 -6.94 -4.01
C PRO A 62 2.97 -6.52 -4.51
N LEU A 63 2.87 -5.44 -5.30
CA LEU A 63 1.61 -4.98 -5.88
C LEU A 63 1.02 -6.01 -6.83
N GLN A 64 1.85 -6.61 -7.68
CA GLN A 64 1.44 -7.70 -8.56
C GLN A 64 1.00 -8.92 -7.76
N ARG A 65 1.77 -9.33 -6.74
CA ARG A 65 1.47 -10.50 -5.88
C ARG A 65 0.12 -10.39 -5.20
N ILE A 66 -0.27 -9.20 -4.75
CA ILE A 66 -1.56 -8.98 -4.09
C ILE A 66 -2.69 -8.62 -5.06
N GLY A 67 -2.43 -8.53 -6.36
CA GLY A 67 -3.42 -8.15 -7.38
C GLY A 67 -3.83 -6.67 -7.33
N ALA A 68 -3.01 -5.79 -6.75
CA ALA A 68 -3.28 -4.36 -6.68
C ALA A 68 -2.59 -3.56 -7.80
N LEU A 69 -1.70 -4.19 -8.58
CA LEU A 69 -0.89 -3.51 -9.58
C LEU A 69 -1.73 -2.74 -10.60
N GLU A 70 -2.75 -3.38 -11.18
CA GLU A 70 -3.63 -2.75 -12.18
C GLU A 70 -4.37 -1.55 -11.60
N LYS A 71 -4.83 -1.63 -10.35
CA LYS A 71 -5.51 -0.53 -9.66
C LYS A 71 -4.58 0.68 -9.50
N VAL A 72 -3.31 0.43 -9.17
CA VAL A 72 -2.28 1.47 -9.06
C VAL A 72 -1.93 2.05 -10.43
N GLN A 73 -1.87 1.22 -11.48
CA GLN A 73 -1.62 1.66 -12.86
C GLN A 73 -2.76 2.51 -13.43
N GLN A 74 -4.00 2.23 -13.05
CA GLN A 74 -5.18 2.98 -13.46
C GLN A 74 -5.37 4.28 -12.67
N ALA A 75 -4.76 4.38 -11.49
CA ALA A 75 -4.75 5.61 -10.72
C ALA A 75 -3.87 6.67 -11.42
N SER A 76 -4.27 7.93 -11.32
CA SER A 76 -3.58 9.07 -11.96
C SER A 76 -2.29 9.45 -11.23
N PHE A 77 -1.47 8.47 -10.83
CA PHE A 77 -0.18 8.71 -10.20
C PHE A 77 0.89 9.06 -11.21
N ILE A 78 1.79 9.97 -10.83
CA ILE A 78 2.90 10.39 -11.69
C ILE A 78 3.90 9.25 -11.81
N LYS A 79 4.22 8.84 -13.04
CA LYS A 79 5.26 7.83 -13.31
C LYS A 79 6.64 8.41 -13.03
N LYS A 80 7.48 7.57 -12.45
CA LYS A 80 8.85 7.89 -12.06
C LYS A 80 9.81 6.88 -12.66
N TYR A 81 10.83 7.38 -13.37
CA TYR A 81 11.76 6.56 -14.15
C TYR A 81 13.20 6.64 -13.66
N SER A 82 13.48 7.63 -12.79
CA SER A 82 14.83 7.89 -12.30
C SER A 82 14.81 8.52 -10.91
N VAL A 83 15.97 8.54 -10.30
CA VAL A 83 16.28 9.35 -9.11
C VAL A 83 17.53 10.16 -9.36
N GLN A 84 17.63 11.30 -8.72
CA GLN A 84 18.80 12.16 -8.73
C GLN A 84 19.08 12.62 -7.31
N PHE A 85 20.34 12.73 -6.95
CA PHE A 85 20.76 13.11 -5.62
C PHE A 85 21.38 14.50 -5.67
N ALA A 86 21.06 15.33 -4.69
CA ALA A 86 21.70 16.62 -4.48
C ALA A 86 22.37 16.63 -3.09
N SER A 87 23.62 17.08 -3.04
CA SER A 87 24.32 17.30 -1.77
C SER A 87 23.84 18.58 -1.11
N ILE A 88 24.15 18.75 0.18
CA ILE A 88 23.88 19.96 0.92
C ILE A 88 24.64 21.19 0.34
N GLU A 89 25.73 20.94 -0.38
CA GLU A 89 26.56 21.95 -1.04
C GLU A 89 26.06 22.31 -2.44
N GLY A 90 24.92 21.72 -2.86
CA GLY A 90 24.29 21.98 -4.16
C GLY A 90 24.89 21.18 -5.33
N GLN A 91 25.78 20.23 -5.07
CA GLN A 91 26.26 19.31 -6.11
C GLN A 91 25.15 18.32 -6.47
N VAL A 92 24.91 18.11 -7.75
CA VAL A 92 23.86 17.25 -8.26
C VAL A 92 24.48 16.07 -9.01
N SER A 93 24.07 14.85 -8.67
CA SER A 93 24.51 13.64 -9.35
C SER A 93 23.96 13.56 -10.78
N GLN A 94 24.54 12.70 -11.62
CA GLN A 94 23.84 12.26 -12.82
C GLN A 94 22.55 11.55 -12.44
N PRO A 95 21.47 11.63 -13.26
CA PRO A 95 20.27 10.85 -13.05
C PRO A 95 20.58 9.35 -13.07
N PHE A 96 20.03 8.63 -12.10
CA PHE A 96 20.07 7.18 -12.07
C PHE A 96 18.76 6.66 -12.69
N TYR A 97 18.83 6.21 -13.93
CA TYR A 97 17.65 5.68 -14.64
C TYR A 97 17.42 4.22 -14.30
N PHE A 98 16.19 3.88 -13.90
CA PHE A 98 15.86 2.52 -13.47
C PHE A 98 15.98 1.50 -14.59
N PHE A 99 15.67 1.86 -15.84
CA PHE A 99 15.74 0.97 -17.01
C PHE A 99 17.17 0.58 -17.40
N GLU A 100 18.19 1.32 -16.94
CA GLU A 100 19.60 0.95 -17.16
C GLU A 100 20.00 -0.26 -16.30
N HIS A 101 19.29 -0.48 -15.19
CA HIS A 101 19.61 -1.51 -14.20
C HIS A 101 18.52 -2.61 -14.12
N LEU A 102 17.32 -2.32 -14.54
CA LEU A 102 16.17 -3.22 -14.53
C LEU A 102 15.58 -3.31 -15.92
N LYS A 103 15.66 -4.49 -16.55
CA LYS A 103 15.17 -4.74 -17.92
C LYS A 103 13.72 -5.27 -17.96
N GLN A 104 12.86 -4.84 -17.03
CA GLN A 104 11.51 -5.38 -16.87
C GLN A 104 10.50 -4.25 -16.74
N GLU A 105 9.23 -4.58 -16.79
CA GLU A 105 8.13 -3.64 -16.52
C GLU A 105 8.26 -2.95 -15.16
N ALA A 106 8.97 -3.59 -14.22
CA ALA A 106 9.35 -3.00 -12.93
C ALA A 106 10.39 -1.87 -13.03
N ALA A 107 10.94 -1.54 -14.22
CA ALA A 107 11.89 -0.45 -14.40
C ALA A 107 11.25 0.96 -14.31
N GLN A 108 10.02 1.04 -13.91
CA GLN A 108 9.30 2.27 -13.60
C GLN A 108 8.60 2.14 -12.25
N THR A 109 8.31 3.27 -11.62
CA THR A 109 7.53 3.31 -10.38
C THR A 109 6.65 4.57 -10.36
N TRP A 110 6.13 4.93 -9.21
CA TRP A 110 5.20 6.05 -9.10
C TRP A 110 5.58 7.00 -7.97
N GLN A 111 5.24 8.26 -8.18
CA GLN A 111 5.07 9.24 -7.13
C GLN A 111 3.57 9.25 -6.81
N VAL A 112 3.22 8.86 -5.60
CA VAL A 112 1.82 8.62 -5.22
C VAL A 112 1.32 9.63 -4.20
N TRP A 113 0.04 9.96 -4.25
CA TRP A 113 -0.66 10.51 -3.09
C TRP A 113 -0.93 9.36 -2.11
N ARG A 114 -0.30 9.41 -0.94
CA ARG A 114 -0.39 8.34 0.06
C ARG A 114 -1.82 8.10 0.56
N SER A 115 -2.66 9.14 0.59
CA SER A 115 -4.09 8.99 0.89
C SER A 115 -4.76 8.00 -0.05
N ASP A 116 -4.52 8.15 -1.34
CA ASP A 116 -5.18 7.37 -2.38
C ASP A 116 -4.53 6.01 -2.54
N PHE A 117 -3.20 5.97 -2.51
CA PHE A 117 -2.44 4.74 -2.59
C PHE A 117 -2.75 3.79 -1.42
N ASP A 118 -2.71 4.32 -0.19
CA ASP A 118 -3.01 3.54 1.00
C ASP A 118 -4.48 3.05 0.97
N GLN A 119 -5.41 3.88 0.46
CA GLN A 119 -6.81 3.51 0.29
C GLN A 119 -6.98 2.36 -0.72
N ILE A 120 -6.29 2.40 -1.87
CA ILE A 120 -6.31 1.34 -2.87
C ILE A 120 -5.86 0.00 -2.25
N LEU A 121 -4.79 0.03 -1.45
CA LEU A 121 -4.26 -1.18 -0.82
C LEU A 121 -5.19 -1.71 0.28
N LEU A 122 -5.80 -0.83 1.06
CA LEU A 122 -6.77 -1.22 2.09
C LEU A 122 -8.02 -1.84 1.45
N ASP A 123 -8.56 -1.21 0.42
CA ASP A 123 -9.70 -1.73 -0.31
C ASP A 123 -9.41 -3.11 -0.92
N ASN A 124 -8.21 -3.27 -1.47
CA ASN A 124 -7.76 -4.56 -2.00
C ASN A 124 -7.69 -5.65 -0.92
N ALA A 125 -7.24 -5.31 0.29
CA ALA A 125 -7.23 -6.25 1.41
C ALA A 125 -8.65 -6.64 1.84
N VAL A 126 -9.58 -5.68 1.87
CA VAL A 126 -11.00 -5.92 2.20
C VAL A 126 -11.67 -6.78 1.13
N GLU A 127 -11.41 -6.52 -0.15
CA GLU A 127 -11.92 -7.36 -1.26
C GLU A 127 -11.46 -8.83 -1.16
N LYS A 128 -10.26 -9.07 -0.60
CA LYS A 128 -9.74 -10.42 -0.33
C LYS A 128 -10.28 -11.05 0.95
N GLY A 129 -11.10 -10.32 1.73
CA GLY A 129 -11.80 -10.84 2.89
C GLY A 129 -11.24 -10.38 4.24
N ALA A 130 -10.27 -9.46 4.28
CA ALA A 130 -9.86 -8.84 5.54
C ALA A 130 -10.96 -7.92 6.08
N VAL A 131 -11.14 -7.91 7.40
CA VAL A 131 -12.03 -7.00 8.11
C VAL A 131 -11.20 -5.81 8.59
N VAL A 132 -11.71 -4.60 8.45
CA VAL A 132 -11.03 -3.39 8.95
C VAL A 132 -11.91 -2.68 9.99
N MET A 133 -11.26 -2.27 11.08
CA MET A 133 -11.81 -1.35 12.09
C MET A 133 -10.96 -0.09 12.08
N GLU A 134 -11.52 0.96 11.49
CA GLU A 134 -10.94 2.31 11.52
C GLU A 134 -11.24 2.99 12.87
N GLU A 135 -10.54 4.09 13.16
CA GLU A 135 -10.66 4.86 14.41
C GLU A 135 -10.46 3.99 15.67
N THR A 136 -9.73 2.89 15.51
CA THR A 136 -9.49 1.89 16.54
C THR A 136 -8.00 1.75 16.83
N MET A 137 -7.60 2.20 18.02
CA MET A 137 -6.20 2.16 18.47
C MET A 137 -5.97 0.93 19.35
N ALA A 138 -4.97 0.12 18.98
CA ALA A 138 -4.47 -0.93 19.87
C ALA A 138 -3.72 -0.29 21.06
N LYS A 139 -4.10 -0.63 22.28
CA LYS A 139 -3.42 -0.22 23.52
C LYS A 139 -2.71 -1.43 24.13
N ARG A 140 -1.60 -1.18 24.81
CA ARG A 140 -0.92 -2.16 25.67
C ARG A 140 -1.67 -2.33 26.97
#